data_7381639b53797115966bba5c5d81cb2f
#
_entry.id   7381639b53797115966bba5c5d81cb2f
#
_cell.length_a   1.000
_cell.length_b   1.000
_cell.length_c   1.000
_cell.angle_alpha   90.00
_cell.angle_beta   90.00
_cell.angle_gamma   90.00
#
_symmetry.space_group_name_H-M   'P 1'
#
loop_
_entity.id
_entity.type
_entity.pdbx_description
1 polymer ?
#
loop_
_entity_poly.entity_id
_entity_poly.type
_entity_poly.pdbx_seq_one_letter_code
_entity_poly.pdbx_strand_id
1 'polypeptide(L)'
;ATDQIGKLHGRMSQYRQEQAGITHYIWETAHDSRVRPWHRTRQGKKFAWSNPPPDGHPGIPIRCRCVALPVIDLEKIPIRVKPSSFYKIGSVSQAKKRDHKVFITDVAIDKVPCVKTREMSEAEALSIQGEHKALLKVAQRQNGSNEVLTVMSLLSGRRVRTLGTEKYVNPSSNPEAVGLMRTSARNEIVYLHNHPSTNRFSMTDIYTFLLYAQIGVMSIVTNQGEVYILHKTRKYDYNKAREIFDTIYMAYLANKVSHNEAVARFLKEA
;
A
#
# COMPACT_ATOMS: atom_id res chain seq x y z
N ALA A 1 4.43 34.22 5.82
CA ALA A 1 4.39 32.76 5.94
C ALA A 1 3.91 32.07 4.65
N THR A 2 2.75 32.41 4.09
CA THR A 2 2.13 31.71 2.92
C THR A 2 3.01 31.76 1.65
N ASP A 3 3.70 32.87 1.37
CA ASP A 3 4.57 32.99 0.21
C ASP A 3 5.82 32.10 0.30
N GLN A 4 6.38 31.95 1.49
CA GLN A 4 7.55 31.09 1.71
C GLN A 4 7.20 29.60 1.50
N ILE A 5 6.02 29.19 1.94
CA ILE A 5 5.52 27.82 1.74
C ILE A 5 5.34 27.54 0.24
N GLY A 6 4.74 28.50 -0.51
CA GLY A 6 4.58 28.36 -1.96
C GLY A 6 5.92 28.22 -2.69
N LYS A 7 6.91 29.07 -2.35
CA LYS A 7 8.26 29.01 -2.91
C LYS A 7 8.98 27.70 -2.57
N LEU A 8 8.87 27.24 -1.32
CA LEU A 8 9.44 25.96 -0.91
C LEU A 8 8.85 24.81 -1.72
N HIS A 9 7.52 24.77 -1.85
CA HIS A 9 6.83 23.75 -2.63
C HIS A 9 7.26 23.76 -4.10
N GLY A 10 7.36 24.95 -4.73
CA GLY A 10 7.83 25.08 -6.11
C GLY A 10 9.26 24.56 -6.29
N ARG A 11 10.19 24.90 -5.39
CA ARG A 11 11.59 24.41 -5.42
C ARG A 11 11.69 22.90 -5.18
N MET A 12 10.91 22.37 -4.25
CA MET A 12 10.87 20.92 -4.00
C MET A 12 10.33 20.16 -5.21
N SER A 13 9.32 20.69 -5.89
CA SER A 13 8.77 20.08 -7.11
C SER A 13 9.81 20.07 -8.22
N GLN A 14 10.51 21.18 -8.45
CA GLN A 14 11.63 21.27 -9.39
C GLN A 14 12.69 20.22 -9.07
N TYR A 15 13.24 20.26 -7.85
CA TYR A 15 14.32 19.36 -7.43
C TYR A 15 13.94 17.87 -7.64
N ARG A 16 12.74 17.49 -7.21
CA ARG A 16 12.27 16.09 -7.37
C ARG A 16 12.12 15.68 -8.82
N GLN A 17 11.63 16.58 -9.68
CA GLN A 17 11.47 16.30 -11.11
C GLN A 17 12.83 16.18 -11.80
N GLU A 18 13.76 17.08 -11.50
CA GLU A 18 15.13 17.04 -12.04
C GLU A 18 15.89 15.78 -11.59
N GLN A 19 15.77 15.38 -10.29
CA GLN A 19 16.33 14.12 -9.79
C GLN A 19 15.73 12.87 -10.44
N ALA A 20 14.47 12.93 -10.87
CA ALA A 20 13.80 11.88 -11.62
C ALA A 20 14.14 11.92 -13.13
N GLY A 21 15.05 12.79 -13.58
CA GLY A 21 15.40 12.93 -14.99
C GLY A 21 14.36 13.65 -15.85
N ILE A 22 13.36 14.29 -15.20
CA ILE A 22 12.30 15.04 -15.89
C ILE A 22 12.82 16.43 -16.23
N THR A 23 13.01 16.70 -17.50
CA THR A 23 13.61 17.95 -18.00
C THR A 23 12.58 19.03 -18.31
N HIS A 24 11.30 18.67 -18.44
CA HIS A 24 10.22 19.57 -18.84
C HIS A 24 8.98 19.39 -17.96
N TYR A 25 8.17 20.45 -17.89
CA TYR A 25 6.89 20.46 -17.20
C TYR A 25 5.83 21.22 -18.02
N ILE A 26 4.55 20.95 -17.74
CA ILE A 26 3.41 21.75 -18.19
C ILE A 26 3.06 22.74 -17.11
N TRP A 27 2.89 24.02 -17.47
CA TRP A 27 2.44 25.05 -16.55
C TRP A 27 0.96 24.89 -16.25
N GLU A 28 0.62 24.66 -15.00
CA GLU A 28 -0.75 24.51 -14.55
C GLU A 28 -1.11 25.64 -13.59
N THR A 29 -2.17 26.39 -13.89
CA THR A 29 -2.66 27.49 -13.06
C THR A 29 -3.70 27.02 -12.04
N ALA A 30 -4.01 27.88 -11.06
CA ALA A 30 -5.07 27.59 -10.08
C ALA A 30 -6.50 27.80 -10.64
N HIS A 31 -6.66 28.11 -11.91
CA HIS A 31 -7.92 28.30 -12.63
C HIS A 31 -8.93 29.29 -12.00
N ASP A 32 -8.48 30.19 -11.13
CA ASP A 32 -9.36 31.18 -10.50
C ASP A 32 -9.10 32.62 -10.98
N SER A 33 -9.93 33.56 -10.53
CA SER A 33 -9.84 34.99 -10.92
C SER A 33 -8.55 35.67 -10.46
N ARG A 34 -7.83 35.11 -9.45
CA ARG A 34 -6.60 35.65 -8.89
C ARG A 34 -5.33 35.22 -9.63
N VAL A 35 -5.48 34.40 -10.69
CA VAL A 35 -4.35 34.06 -11.56
C VAL A 35 -3.98 35.28 -12.42
N ARG A 36 -2.70 35.65 -12.39
CA ARG A 36 -2.19 36.80 -13.17
C ARG A 36 -2.40 36.59 -14.67
N PRO A 37 -2.69 37.67 -15.45
CA PRO A 37 -2.94 37.52 -16.89
C PRO A 37 -1.84 36.78 -17.62
N TRP A 38 -0.56 37.08 -17.37
CA TRP A 38 0.57 36.40 -18.01
C TRP A 38 0.78 34.95 -17.53
N HIS A 39 0.32 34.58 -16.33
CA HIS A 39 0.29 33.17 -15.93
C HIS A 39 -0.84 32.40 -16.63
N ARG A 40 -1.99 33.04 -16.89
CA ARG A 40 -3.07 32.42 -17.67
C ARG A 40 -2.63 32.08 -19.08
N THR A 41 -1.84 32.95 -19.74
CA THR A 41 -1.32 32.67 -21.09
C THR A 41 -0.33 31.52 -21.14
N ARG A 42 0.19 31.07 -19.98
CA ARG A 42 1.08 29.91 -19.84
C ARG A 42 0.33 28.60 -19.56
N GLN A 43 -0.98 28.68 -19.24
CA GLN A 43 -1.77 27.47 -18.96
C GLN A 43 -1.59 26.42 -20.04
N GLY A 44 -1.27 25.19 -19.63
CA GLY A 44 -1.10 24.04 -20.52
C GLY A 44 0.16 24.09 -21.41
N LYS A 45 0.98 25.14 -21.34
CA LYS A 45 2.21 25.24 -22.15
C LYS A 45 3.36 24.48 -21.50
N LYS A 46 4.21 23.89 -22.34
CA LYS A 46 5.41 23.15 -21.96
C LYS A 46 6.58 24.10 -21.74
N PHE A 47 7.33 23.93 -20.64
CA PHE A 47 8.55 24.67 -20.29
C PHE A 47 9.65 23.69 -19.90
N ALA A 48 10.91 24.11 -20.12
CA ALA A 48 12.06 23.36 -19.62
C ALA A 48 12.48 23.87 -18.24
N TRP A 49 12.92 22.99 -17.37
CA TRP A 49 13.50 23.38 -16.08
C TRP A 49 14.78 24.18 -16.22
N SER A 50 15.54 23.98 -17.29
CA SER A 50 16.75 24.73 -17.61
C SER A 50 16.49 26.14 -18.17
N ASN A 51 15.24 26.47 -18.55
CA ASN A 51 14.90 27.75 -19.16
C ASN A 51 13.61 28.32 -18.53
N PRO A 52 13.72 28.98 -17.36
CA PRO A 52 12.58 29.55 -16.67
C PRO A 52 11.97 30.74 -17.42
N PRO A 53 10.65 30.97 -17.31
CA PRO A 53 10.05 32.26 -17.67
C PRO A 53 10.68 33.43 -16.91
N PRO A 54 10.54 34.69 -17.41
CA PRO A 54 11.19 35.87 -16.82
C PRO A 54 10.93 36.07 -15.31
N ASP A 55 9.77 35.65 -14.81
CA ASP A 55 9.39 35.75 -13.40
C ASP A 55 9.58 34.44 -12.62
N GLY A 56 10.21 33.42 -13.25
CA GLY A 56 10.55 32.14 -12.63
C GLY A 56 9.54 31.03 -12.89
N HIS A 57 9.86 29.84 -12.38
CA HIS A 57 9.02 28.65 -12.47
C HIS A 57 7.75 28.72 -11.62
N PRO A 58 6.75 27.83 -11.81
CA PRO A 58 5.54 27.77 -10.98
C PRO A 58 5.88 27.71 -9.48
N GLY A 59 5.19 28.54 -8.69
CA GLY A 59 5.40 28.65 -7.24
C GLY A 59 6.50 29.63 -6.82
N ILE A 60 7.42 30.07 -7.71
CA ILE A 60 8.52 31.00 -7.39
C ILE A 60 8.05 32.46 -7.31
N PRO A 61 7.22 32.98 -8.24
CA PRO A 61 6.72 34.36 -8.13
C PRO A 61 5.92 34.57 -6.83
N ILE A 62 5.96 35.79 -6.28
CA ILE A 62 5.26 36.13 -5.03
C ILE A 62 3.80 35.69 -5.07
N ARG A 63 3.36 34.92 -4.07
CA ARG A 63 1.98 34.37 -3.95
C ARG A 63 1.50 33.61 -5.19
N CYS A 64 2.41 33.01 -5.94
CA CYS A 64 2.06 32.16 -7.06
C CYS A 64 1.50 30.82 -6.56
N ARG A 65 0.35 30.42 -7.14
CA ARG A 65 -0.33 29.12 -6.85
C ARG A 65 -0.33 28.19 -8.05
N CYS A 66 0.44 28.53 -9.09
CA CYS A 66 0.65 27.64 -10.23
C CYS A 66 1.54 26.48 -9.82
N VAL A 67 1.37 25.34 -10.49
CA VAL A 67 2.16 24.13 -10.28
C VAL A 67 2.81 23.67 -11.59
N ALA A 68 3.89 22.93 -11.49
CA ALA A 68 4.60 22.32 -12.61
C ALA A 68 4.18 20.85 -12.70
N LEU A 69 3.38 20.49 -13.70
CA LEU A 69 3.03 19.10 -13.98
C LEU A 69 4.17 18.44 -14.77
N PRO A 70 4.75 17.33 -14.33
CA PRO A 70 5.87 16.69 -14.99
C PRO A 70 5.51 16.18 -16.39
N VAL A 71 6.39 16.42 -17.37
CA VAL A 71 6.30 15.75 -18.67
C VAL A 71 7.15 14.48 -18.61
N ILE A 72 6.48 13.34 -18.48
CA ILE A 72 7.10 12.02 -18.40
C ILE A 72 7.22 11.47 -19.80
N ASP A 73 8.45 11.30 -20.27
CA ASP A 73 8.76 10.63 -21.53
C ASP A 73 8.99 9.14 -21.22
N LEU A 74 7.97 8.33 -21.41
CA LEU A 74 8.02 6.89 -21.10
C LEU A 74 9.04 6.13 -21.96
N GLU A 75 9.42 6.65 -23.14
CA GLU A 75 10.41 6.02 -24.02
C GLU A 75 11.85 6.25 -23.52
N LYS A 76 12.07 7.29 -22.70
CA LYS A 76 13.38 7.63 -22.14
C LYS A 76 13.61 7.14 -20.72
N ILE A 77 12.61 6.53 -20.10
CA ILE A 77 12.80 5.87 -18.80
C ILE A 77 13.48 4.54 -19.10
N PRO A 78 14.75 4.32 -18.71
CA PRO A 78 15.37 3.02 -18.84
C PRO A 78 14.63 2.04 -17.92
N ILE A 79 13.65 1.32 -18.49
CA ILE A 79 13.00 0.20 -17.80
C ILE A 79 14.08 -0.90 -17.72
N ARG A 80 14.91 -0.86 -16.70
CA ARG A 80 15.77 -1.99 -16.33
C ARG A 80 14.89 -3.04 -15.68
N VAL A 81 14.16 -3.78 -16.49
CA VAL A 81 13.58 -5.06 -16.08
C VAL A 81 14.76 -6.02 -15.91
N LYS A 82 15.26 -6.17 -14.70
CA LYS A 82 16.07 -7.35 -14.36
C LYS A 82 15.08 -8.51 -14.20
N PRO A 83 15.22 -9.59 -15.01
CA PRO A 83 14.42 -10.78 -14.78
C PRO A 83 14.88 -11.44 -13.49
N SER A 84 13.92 -11.81 -12.67
CA SER A 84 14.02 -12.70 -11.52
C SER A 84 15.07 -12.39 -10.44
N SER A 85 14.62 -11.76 -9.45
CA SER A 85 14.84 -12.10 -8.03
C SER A 85 13.84 -11.27 -7.25
N PHE A 86 13.22 -11.89 -6.28
CA PHE A 86 12.31 -11.28 -5.32
C PHE A 86 12.44 -9.76 -5.26
N TYR A 87 11.37 -9.01 -5.54
CA TYR A 87 11.36 -7.56 -5.48
C TYR A 87 11.89 -7.10 -4.11
N LYS A 88 13.20 -6.85 -4.02
CA LYS A 88 13.72 -5.92 -3.05
C LYS A 88 13.26 -4.55 -3.54
N ILE A 89 12.10 -4.11 -3.06
CA ILE A 89 11.77 -2.69 -3.08
C ILE A 89 12.93 -2.00 -2.39
N GLY A 90 13.57 -1.07 -3.11
CA GLY A 90 14.78 -0.40 -2.70
C GLY A 90 14.70 0.06 -1.25
N SER A 91 15.85 -0.01 -0.59
CA SER A 91 16.06 0.55 0.74
C SER A 91 15.54 1.99 0.79
N VAL A 92 14.29 2.12 1.20
CA VAL A 92 13.86 3.36 1.82
C VAL A 92 14.75 3.48 3.05
N SER A 93 15.59 4.54 3.09
CA SER A 93 16.31 4.95 4.29
C SER A 93 15.46 4.63 5.51
N GLN A 94 16.07 4.01 6.53
CA GLN A 94 15.42 3.63 7.77
C GLN A 94 14.69 4.83 8.40
N ALA A 95 13.51 5.16 7.85
CA ALA A 95 12.55 5.95 8.58
C ALA A 95 12.18 5.11 9.79
N LYS A 96 12.46 5.62 11.00
CA LYS A 96 12.05 5.01 12.27
C LYS A 96 10.65 4.45 12.07
N LYS A 97 10.49 3.12 12.22
CA LYS A 97 9.20 2.46 12.19
C LYS A 97 8.23 3.25 13.06
N ARG A 98 7.23 3.83 12.44
CA ARG A 98 6.16 4.51 13.17
C ARG A 98 5.24 3.42 13.70
N ASP A 99 5.39 3.05 14.96
CA ASP A 99 4.45 2.16 15.67
C ASP A 99 3.10 2.86 15.94
N HIS A 100 2.89 4.02 15.31
CA HIS A 100 1.68 4.82 15.48
C HIS A 100 0.70 4.58 14.35
N LYS A 101 -0.58 4.61 14.70
CA LYS A 101 -1.67 4.57 13.73
C LYS A 101 -1.51 5.67 12.69
N VAL A 102 -1.59 5.28 11.43
CA VAL A 102 -1.65 6.18 10.28
C VAL A 102 -3.10 6.32 9.84
N PHE A 103 -3.58 7.55 9.69
CA PHE A 103 -4.92 7.79 9.16
C PHE A 103 -4.94 7.54 7.65
N ILE A 104 -5.98 6.82 7.19
CA ILE A 104 -6.14 6.47 5.78
C ILE A 104 -6.53 7.73 5.00
N THR A 105 -5.86 7.97 3.89
CA THR A 105 -6.17 9.04 2.92
C THR A 105 -6.72 8.45 1.62
N ASP A 106 -7.48 9.24 0.84
CA ASP A 106 -7.96 8.79 -0.47
C ASP A 106 -6.78 8.45 -1.40
N VAL A 107 -5.68 9.18 -1.31
CA VAL A 107 -4.45 8.89 -2.05
C VAL A 107 -3.89 7.51 -1.71
N ALA A 108 -3.94 7.10 -0.43
CA ALA A 108 -3.50 5.77 -0.02
C ALA A 108 -4.40 4.67 -0.62
N ILE A 109 -5.72 4.91 -0.66
CA ILE A 109 -6.69 3.99 -1.27
C ILE A 109 -6.45 3.86 -2.78
N ASP A 110 -6.22 4.96 -3.47
CA ASP A 110 -5.99 4.95 -4.91
C ASP A 110 -4.70 4.25 -5.31
N LYS A 111 -3.66 4.37 -4.46
CA LYS A 111 -2.35 3.74 -4.66
C LYS A 111 -2.31 2.23 -4.44
N VAL A 112 -3.35 1.62 -3.86
CA VAL A 112 -3.35 0.17 -3.59
C VAL A 112 -3.01 -0.60 -4.85
N PRO A 113 -1.88 -1.33 -4.88
CA PRO A 113 -1.45 -2.05 -6.07
C PRO A 113 -2.27 -3.32 -6.30
N CYS A 114 -2.37 -3.75 -7.56
CA CYS A 114 -2.79 -5.10 -7.88
C CYS A 114 -1.59 -6.03 -7.71
N VAL A 115 -1.64 -6.88 -6.68
CA VAL A 115 -0.58 -7.86 -6.41
C VAL A 115 -1.08 -9.24 -6.82
N LYS A 116 -0.33 -9.91 -7.70
CA LYS A 116 -0.63 -11.23 -8.22
C LYS A 116 0.43 -12.23 -7.77
N THR A 117 0.02 -13.32 -7.17
CA THR A 117 0.91 -14.46 -6.91
C THR A 117 0.95 -15.38 -8.15
N ARG A 118 1.94 -16.29 -8.19
CA ARG A 118 2.14 -17.17 -9.35
C ARG A 118 0.91 -18.05 -9.68
N GLU A 119 0.17 -18.48 -8.66
CA GLU A 119 -0.97 -19.40 -8.83
C GLU A 119 -2.34 -18.70 -8.86
N MET A 120 -2.34 -17.37 -8.77
CA MET A 120 -3.54 -16.54 -8.78
C MET A 120 -3.87 -16.12 -10.21
N SER A 121 -5.12 -16.18 -10.59
CA SER A 121 -5.62 -15.61 -11.84
C SER A 121 -5.60 -14.05 -11.77
N GLU A 122 -5.65 -13.40 -12.91
CA GLU A 122 -5.73 -11.94 -12.98
C GLU A 122 -7.05 -11.42 -12.37
N ALA A 123 -8.15 -12.12 -12.63
CA ALA A 123 -9.46 -11.78 -12.08
C ALA A 123 -9.48 -11.85 -10.55
N GLU A 124 -8.85 -12.87 -9.95
CA GLU A 124 -8.70 -12.98 -8.49
C GLU A 124 -7.84 -11.85 -7.93
N ALA A 125 -6.71 -11.53 -8.56
CA ALA A 125 -5.84 -10.43 -8.14
C ALA A 125 -6.56 -9.08 -8.18
N LEU A 126 -7.33 -8.79 -9.24
CA LEU A 126 -8.15 -7.60 -9.36
C LEU A 126 -9.28 -7.56 -8.33
N SER A 127 -9.92 -8.71 -8.06
CA SER A 127 -10.95 -8.81 -7.02
C SER A 127 -10.39 -8.51 -5.63
N ILE A 128 -9.21 -9.02 -5.31
CA ILE A 128 -8.50 -8.75 -4.04
C ILE A 128 -8.10 -7.27 -3.95
N GLN A 129 -7.57 -6.67 -5.03
CA GLN A 129 -7.27 -5.25 -5.05
C GLN A 129 -8.52 -4.39 -4.80
N GLY A 130 -9.63 -4.72 -5.48
CA GLY A 130 -10.90 -4.03 -5.29
C GLY A 130 -11.39 -4.13 -3.84
N GLU A 131 -11.24 -5.31 -3.21
CA GLU A 131 -11.62 -5.53 -1.83
C GLU A 131 -10.69 -4.77 -0.85
N HIS A 132 -9.38 -4.69 -1.09
CA HIS A 132 -8.48 -3.85 -0.31
C HIS A 132 -8.91 -2.38 -0.32
N LYS A 133 -9.24 -1.84 -1.50
CA LYS A 133 -9.74 -0.46 -1.62
C LYS A 133 -11.06 -0.25 -0.88
N ALA A 134 -11.99 -1.22 -0.99
CA ALA A 134 -13.27 -1.17 -0.29
C ALA A 134 -13.10 -1.25 1.23
N LEU A 135 -12.23 -2.14 1.71
CA LEU A 135 -11.90 -2.30 3.12
C LEU A 135 -11.27 -1.03 3.71
N LEU A 136 -10.31 -0.42 3.03
CA LEU A 136 -9.71 0.85 3.47
C LEU A 136 -10.74 1.99 3.51
N LYS A 137 -11.70 2.05 2.57
CA LYS A 137 -12.81 3.02 2.62
C LYS A 137 -13.69 2.81 3.86
N VAL A 138 -13.99 1.56 4.21
CA VAL A 138 -14.75 1.24 5.43
C VAL A 138 -13.94 1.62 6.68
N ALA A 139 -12.67 1.24 6.74
CA ALA A 139 -11.79 1.61 7.85
C ALA A 139 -11.69 3.13 8.04
N GLN A 140 -11.54 3.88 6.94
CA GLN A 140 -11.47 5.35 6.95
C GLN A 140 -12.77 5.99 7.43
N ARG A 141 -13.92 5.58 6.86
CA ARG A 141 -15.18 6.30 7.03
C ARG A 141 -15.99 5.84 8.23
N GLN A 142 -15.86 4.57 8.64
CA GLN A 142 -16.73 3.95 9.63
C GLN A 142 -15.98 3.46 10.86
N ASN A 143 -14.64 3.35 10.82
CA ASN A 143 -13.85 2.77 11.91
C ASN A 143 -12.65 3.62 12.33
N GLY A 144 -12.63 4.91 12.04
CA GLY A 144 -11.57 5.82 12.46
C GLY A 144 -10.16 5.37 12.05
N SER A 145 -10.01 4.73 10.88
CA SER A 145 -8.76 4.14 10.37
C SER A 145 -8.18 3.01 11.24
N ASN A 146 -9.02 2.36 12.05
CA ASN A 146 -8.67 1.13 12.77
C ASN A 146 -8.72 -0.10 11.86
N GLU A 147 -8.38 -1.27 12.40
CA GLU A 147 -8.44 -2.50 11.64
C GLU A 147 -9.87 -2.86 11.21
N VAL A 148 -9.98 -3.35 10.00
CA VAL A 148 -11.18 -3.98 9.45
C VAL A 148 -10.75 -5.30 8.81
N LEU A 149 -11.51 -6.34 9.05
CA LEU A 149 -11.32 -7.66 8.41
C LEU A 149 -12.40 -7.86 7.37
N THR A 150 -12.03 -8.40 6.22
CA THR A 150 -12.96 -9.03 5.27
C THR A 150 -12.61 -10.51 5.13
N VAL A 151 -13.60 -11.37 5.35
CA VAL A 151 -13.56 -12.77 4.96
C VAL A 151 -14.33 -12.90 3.65
N MET A 152 -13.66 -13.35 2.58
CA MET A 152 -14.24 -13.45 1.24
C MET A 152 -14.10 -14.89 0.71
N SER A 153 -15.20 -15.46 0.22
CA SER A 153 -15.17 -16.72 -0.55
C SER A 153 -14.89 -16.42 -2.02
N LEU A 154 -13.89 -17.07 -2.58
CA LEU A 154 -13.58 -16.95 -4.01
C LEU A 154 -14.63 -17.65 -4.89
N LEU A 155 -15.27 -18.71 -4.38
CA LEU A 155 -16.27 -19.48 -5.15
C LEU A 155 -17.62 -18.77 -5.19
N SER A 156 -18.15 -18.35 -4.04
CA SER A 156 -19.46 -17.72 -3.95
C SER A 156 -19.43 -16.20 -4.14
N GLY A 157 -18.27 -15.58 -4.03
CA GLY A 157 -18.12 -14.13 -4.00
C GLY A 157 -18.66 -13.46 -2.73
N ARG A 158 -19.15 -14.25 -1.75
CA ARG A 158 -19.68 -13.73 -0.48
C ARG A 158 -18.56 -13.04 0.31
N ARG A 159 -18.87 -11.89 0.90
CA ARG A 159 -17.96 -11.09 1.71
C ARG A 159 -18.60 -10.74 3.04
N VAL A 160 -17.86 -10.93 4.11
CA VAL A 160 -18.28 -10.57 5.47
C VAL A 160 -17.21 -9.69 6.09
N ARG A 161 -17.60 -8.51 6.59
CA ARG A 161 -16.69 -7.55 7.22
C ARG A 161 -16.89 -7.49 8.72
N THR A 162 -15.78 -7.35 9.43
CA THR A 162 -15.76 -7.21 10.89
C THR A 162 -14.91 -5.99 11.23
N LEU A 163 -15.46 -5.07 12.00
CA LEU A 163 -14.74 -3.90 12.51
C LEU A 163 -13.91 -4.30 13.73
N GLY A 164 -12.67 -3.85 13.76
CA GLY A 164 -11.73 -4.09 14.84
C GLY A 164 -11.34 -2.81 15.56
N THR A 165 -10.28 -2.92 16.35
CA THR A 165 -9.63 -1.83 17.07
C THR A 165 -8.38 -1.35 16.33
N GLU A 166 -7.61 -0.45 16.95
CA GLU A 166 -6.31 -0.04 16.40
C GLU A 166 -5.27 -1.17 16.38
N LYS A 167 -5.44 -2.18 17.25
CA LYS A 167 -4.41 -3.21 17.47
C LYS A 167 -4.77 -4.59 16.94
N TYR A 168 -6.05 -4.88 16.77
CA TYR A 168 -6.53 -6.18 16.32
C TYR A 168 -7.98 -6.16 15.85
N VAL A 169 -8.31 -7.10 15.01
CA VAL A 169 -9.68 -7.47 14.65
C VAL A 169 -9.92 -8.93 14.99
N ASN A 170 -11.01 -9.22 15.69
CA ASN A 170 -11.37 -10.58 16.10
C ASN A 170 -12.48 -11.13 15.20
N PRO A 171 -12.20 -12.10 14.31
CA PRO A 171 -13.24 -12.71 13.47
C PRO A 171 -14.34 -13.41 14.28
N SER A 172 -14.01 -13.90 15.48
CA SER A 172 -14.99 -14.59 16.34
C SER A 172 -16.07 -13.68 16.89
N SER A 173 -15.89 -12.36 16.86
CA SER A 173 -16.93 -11.40 17.23
C SER A 173 -18.04 -11.28 16.19
N ASN A 174 -17.87 -11.87 15.01
CA ASN A 174 -18.84 -11.84 13.92
C ASN A 174 -19.26 -13.29 13.55
N PRO A 175 -20.46 -13.75 13.96
CA PRO A 175 -20.93 -15.10 13.67
C PRO A 175 -21.00 -15.44 12.17
N GLU A 176 -21.27 -14.44 11.31
CA GLU A 176 -21.33 -14.65 9.87
C GLU A 176 -19.93 -14.92 9.29
N ALA A 177 -18.90 -14.22 9.78
CA ALA A 177 -17.51 -14.46 9.37
C ALA A 177 -17.06 -15.87 9.79
N VAL A 178 -17.37 -16.26 11.03
CA VAL A 178 -17.11 -17.63 11.53
C VAL A 178 -17.87 -18.67 10.71
N GLY A 179 -19.15 -18.43 10.42
CA GLY A 179 -19.97 -19.30 9.60
C GLY A 179 -19.38 -19.51 8.22
N LEU A 180 -19.01 -18.42 7.53
CA LEU A 180 -18.40 -18.47 6.21
C LEU A 180 -17.08 -19.25 6.23
N MET A 181 -16.21 -19.00 7.21
CA MET A 181 -14.94 -19.74 7.34
C MET A 181 -15.15 -21.23 7.58
N ARG A 182 -16.15 -21.62 8.41
CA ARG A 182 -16.41 -23.04 8.73
C ARG A 182 -17.03 -23.82 7.58
N THR A 183 -17.88 -23.19 6.78
CA THR A 183 -18.63 -23.84 5.69
C THR A 183 -17.90 -23.84 4.36
N SER A 184 -16.83 -23.07 4.22
CA SER A 184 -16.04 -22.99 2.99
C SER A 184 -15.12 -24.20 2.82
N ALA A 185 -14.81 -24.51 1.57
CA ALA A 185 -13.86 -25.55 1.22
C ALA A 185 -12.41 -25.18 1.57
N ARG A 186 -11.52 -26.15 1.53
CA ARG A 186 -10.08 -25.92 1.73
C ARG A 186 -9.55 -24.93 0.70
N ASN A 187 -8.79 -23.95 1.16
CA ASN A 187 -8.15 -22.88 0.35
C ASN A 187 -9.15 -21.97 -0.39
N GLU A 188 -10.43 -21.97 -0.04
CA GLU A 188 -11.45 -21.14 -0.69
C GLU A 188 -11.44 -19.68 -0.21
N ILE A 189 -11.06 -19.47 1.04
CA ILE A 189 -11.18 -18.17 1.70
C ILE A 189 -9.98 -17.29 1.39
N VAL A 190 -10.27 -16.03 1.02
CA VAL A 190 -9.34 -14.91 1.11
C VAL A 190 -9.65 -14.16 2.40
N TYR A 191 -8.64 -14.08 3.27
CA TYR A 191 -8.70 -13.40 4.56
C TYR A 191 -7.91 -12.08 4.45
N LEU A 192 -8.62 -10.96 4.39
CA LEU A 192 -8.02 -9.65 4.19
C LEU A 192 -8.25 -8.76 5.40
N HIS A 193 -7.22 -8.03 5.83
CA HIS A 193 -7.39 -6.97 6.83
C HIS A 193 -6.41 -5.83 6.58
N ASN A 194 -6.70 -4.65 7.15
CA ASN A 194 -5.74 -3.56 7.13
C ASN A 194 -4.94 -3.49 8.42
N HIS A 195 -3.69 -3.05 8.29
CA HIS A 195 -2.87 -2.66 9.44
C HIS A 195 -2.84 -1.14 9.56
N PRO A 196 -3.25 -0.58 10.71
CA PRO A 196 -3.20 0.85 10.98
C PRO A 196 -1.78 1.44 10.99
N SER A 197 -0.78 0.62 11.25
CA SER A 197 0.64 0.95 11.16
C SER A 197 1.22 0.54 9.79
N THR A 198 2.52 0.75 9.61
CA THR A 198 3.27 0.27 8.43
C THR A 198 3.78 -1.17 8.59
N ASN A 199 3.28 -1.90 9.58
CA ASN A 199 3.73 -3.26 9.86
C ASN A 199 3.22 -4.25 8.83
N ARG A 200 4.09 -5.23 8.51
CA ARG A 200 3.77 -6.40 7.69
C ARG A 200 3.00 -7.42 8.53
N PHE A 201 2.94 -8.67 8.08
CA PHE A 201 2.34 -9.76 8.85
C PHE A 201 2.87 -9.83 10.28
N SER A 202 1.97 -10.12 11.21
CA SER A 202 2.32 -10.47 12.59
C SER A 202 2.45 -12.00 12.74
N MET A 203 3.05 -12.45 13.85
CA MET A 203 3.06 -13.88 14.19
C MET A 203 1.62 -14.41 14.40
N THR A 204 0.69 -13.57 14.85
CA THR A 204 -0.73 -13.92 14.98
C THR A 204 -1.39 -14.13 13.62
N ASP A 205 -1.07 -13.31 12.62
CA ASP A 205 -1.57 -13.47 11.26
C ASP A 205 -1.10 -14.80 10.67
N ILE A 206 0.21 -15.08 10.81
CA ILE A 206 0.80 -16.35 10.35
C ILE A 206 0.14 -17.53 11.05
N TYR A 207 -0.04 -17.46 12.37
CA TYR A 207 -0.71 -18.52 13.12
C TYR A 207 -2.15 -18.74 12.63
N THR A 208 -2.92 -17.67 12.43
CA THR A 208 -4.27 -17.73 11.89
C THR A 208 -4.29 -18.36 10.50
N PHE A 209 -3.35 -17.95 9.63
CA PHE A 209 -3.21 -18.52 8.30
C PHE A 209 -2.93 -20.01 8.30
N LEU A 210 -2.09 -20.50 9.23
CA LEU A 210 -1.80 -21.91 9.38
C LEU A 210 -3.00 -22.68 9.96
N LEU A 211 -3.66 -22.12 10.98
CA LEU A 211 -4.72 -22.79 11.74
C LEU A 211 -5.94 -23.14 10.88
N TYR A 212 -6.33 -22.26 9.96
CA TYR A 212 -7.54 -22.45 9.16
C TYR A 212 -7.21 -23.01 7.78
N ALA A 213 -7.58 -24.29 7.55
CA ALA A 213 -7.39 -24.95 6.27
C ALA A 213 -8.17 -24.27 5.12
N GLN A 214 -9.25 -23.58 5.44
CA GLN A 214 -10.10 -22.87 4.48
C GLN A 214 -9.44 -21.60 3.93
N ILE A 215 -8.53 -20.98 4.67
CA ILE A 215 -7.82 -19.78 4.21
C ILE A 215 -6.76 -20.20 3.19
N GLY A 216 -7.00 -19.92 1.91
CA GLY A 216 -6.03 -20.12 0.82
C GLY A 216 -5.12 -18.91 0.64
N VAL A 217 -5.69 -17.72 0.82
CA VAL A 217 -4.96 -16.45 0.70
C VAL A 217 -5.19 -15.60 1.94
N MET A 218 -4.11 -15.11 2.54
CA MET A 218 -4.17 -14.05 3.54
C MET A 218 -3.49 -12.81 2.98
N SER A 219 -4.14 -11.67 3.09
CA SER A 219 -3.60 -10.43 2.57
C SER A 219 -3.77 -9.29 3.55
N ILE A 220 -2.74 -8.45 3.65
CA ILE A 220 -2.73 -7.24 4.45
C ILE A 220 -2.60 -6.05 3.51
N VAL A 221 -3.38 -5.00 3.76
CA VAL A 221 -3.15 -3.69 3.20
C VAL A 221 -2.83 -2.71 4.34
N THR A 222 -1.72 -2.00 4.27
CA THR A 222 -1.43 -0.96 5.26
C THR A 222 -2.33 0.26 5.04
N ASN A 223 -2.52 1.07 6.08
CA ASN A 223 -3.23 2.35 5.94
C ASN A 223 -2.55 3.34 4.97
N GLN A 224 -1.35 3.01 4.48
CA GLN A 224 -0.64 3.75 3.42
C GLN A 224 -0.81 3.13 2.03
N GLY A 225 -1.55 2.03 1.90
CA GLY A 225 -1.84 1.37 0.63
C GLY A 225 -0.81 0.33 0.18
N GLU A 226 0.16 -0.04 1.03
CA GLU A 226 1.07 -1.15 0.73
C GLU A 226 0.37 -2.50 0.94
N VAL A 227 0.61 -3.48 0.08
CA VAL A 227 -0.04 -4.79 0.11
C VAL A 227 0.98 -5.91 0.32
N TYR A 228 0.64 -6.85 1.21
CA TYR A 228 1.40 -8.06 1.47
C TYR A 228 0.46 -9.27 1.38
N ILE A 229 0.89 -10.34 0.67
CA ILE A 229 0.08 -11.53 0.42
C ILE A 229 0.83 -12.79 0.83
N LEU A 230 0.15 -13.67 1.58
CA LEU A 230 0.49 -15.07 1.77
C LEU A 230 -0.50 -15.93 0.98
N HIS A 231 0.01 -16.90 0.24
CA HIS A 231 -0.81 -17.80 -0.56
C HIS A 231 -0.37 -19.26 -0.34
N LYS A 232 -1.30 -20.13 0.07
CA LYS A 232 -1.07 -21.58 0.13
C LYS A 232 -1.05 -22.12 -1.30
N THR A 233 0.14 -22.35 -1.80
CA THR A 233 0.34 -22.90 -3.14
C THR A 233 0.05 -24.40 -3.20
N ARG A 234 0.09 -25.00 -4.39
CA ARG A 234 -0.02 -26.46 -4.57
C ARG A 234 1.06 -27.25 -3.83
N LYS A 235 2.20 -26.60 -3.52
CA LYS A 235 3.32 -27.19 -2.78
C LYS A 235 3.24 -26.97 -1.27
N TYR A 236 2.18 -26.31 -0.80
CA TYR A 236 2.03 -26.02 0.62
C TYR A 236 1.85 -27.31 1.43
N ASP A 237 2.75 -27.54 2.37
CA ASP A 237 2.72 -28.60 3.35
C ASP A 237 2.45 -28.02 4.73
N TYR A 238 1.27 -28.36 5.28
CA TYR A 238 0.86 -27.86 6.60
C TYR A 238 1.81 -28.31 7.71
N ASN A 239 2.23 -29.59 7.71
CA ASN A 239 3.05 -30.14 8.80
C ASN A 239 4.42 -29.47 8.83
N LYS A 240 5.03 -29.32 7.65
CA LYS A 240 6.31 -28.63 7.51
C LYS A 240 6.20 -27.16 7.92
N ALA A 241 5.21 -26.44 7.43
CA ALA A 241 5.00 -25.03 7.75
C ALA A 241 4.71 -24.83 9.26
N ARG A 242 3.99 -25.77 9.88
CA ARG A 242 3.70 -25.75 11.31
C ARG A 242 4.94 -26.00 12.15
N GLU A 243 5.77 -26.96 11.78
CA GLU A 243 7.04 -27.26 12.47
C GLU A 243 7.98 -26.05 12.45
N ILE A 244 8.14 -25.42 11.28
CA ILE A 244 8.92 -24.19 11.13
C ILE A 244 8.34 -23.09 12.02
N PHE A 245 7.02 -22.89 12.00
CA PHE A 245 6.36 -21.88 12.83
C PHE A 245 6.60 -22.12 14.32
N ASP A 246 6.37 -23.34 14.82
CA ASP A 246 6.52 -23.67 16.23
C ASP A 246 7.97 -23.45 16.70
N THR A 247 8.96 -23.84 15.88
CA THR A 247 10.39 -23.61 16.17
C THR A 247 10.71 -22.13 16.32
N ILE A 248 10.25 -21.30 15.37
CA ILE A 248 10.50 -19.87 15.37
C ILE A 248 9.72 -19.17 16.49
N TYR A 249 8.48 -19.60 16.73
CA TYR A 249 7.62 -19.04 17.78
C TYR A 249 8.19 -19.29 19.17
N MET A 250 8.73 -20.48 19.43
CA MET A 250 9.44 -20.77 20.69
C MET A 250 10.69 -19.90 20.87
N ALA A 251 11.45 -19.66 19.81
CA ALA A 251 12.58 -18.73 19.86
C ALA A 251 12.15 -17.28 20.16
N TYR A 252 11.02 -16.84 19.57
CA TYR A 252 10.42 -15.54 19.82
C TYR A 252 9.94 -15.40 21.28
N LEU A 253 9.22 -16.40 21.81
CA LEU A 253 8.80 -16.41 23.21
C LEU A 253 9.95 -16.40 24.20
N ALA A 254 11.07 -17.02 23.84
CA ALA A 254 12.30 -17.01 24.63
C ALA A 254 13.13 -15.73 24.48
N ASN A 255 12.61 -14.69 23.79
CA ASN A 255 13.30 -13.44 23.47
C ASN A 255 14.65 -13.61 22.74
N LYS A 256 14.84 -14.75 22.03
CA LYS A 256 16.05 -15.01 21.23
C LYS A 256 16.01 -14.33 19.87
N VAL A 257 14.81 -14.02 19.36
CA VAL A 257 14.60 -13.31 18.12
C VAL A 257 13.52 -12.25 18.31
N SER A 258 13.62 -11.14 17.61
CA SER A 258 12.60 -10.09 17.60
C SER A 258 11.36 -10.54 16.80
N HIS A 259 10.22 -9.91 17.05
CA HIS A 259 8.98 -10.16 16.29
C HIS A 259 9.19 -10.09 14.76
N ASN A 260 9.87 -9.05 14.29
CA ASN A 260 10.11 -8.86 12.85
C ASN A 260 11.04 -9.92 12.27
N GLU A 261 12.03 -10.33 13.04
CA GLU A 261 12.95 -11.40 12.65
C GLU A 261 12.23 -12.75 12.58
N ALA A 262 11.38 -13.05 13.56
CA ALA A 262 10.56 -14.25 13.57
C ALA A 262 9.68 -14.35 12.32
N VAL A 263 8.96 -13.26 11.98
CA VAL A 263 8.15 -13.19 10.75
C VAL A 263 9.02 -13.36 9.51
N ALA A 264 10.16 -12.66 9.42
CA ALA A 264 11.05 -12.73 8.26
C ALA A 264 11.64 -14.14 8.07
N ARG A 265 11.99 -14.82 9.16
CA ARG A 265 12.48 -16.21 9.14
C ARG A 265 11.39 -17.15 8.64
N PHE A 266 10.19 -17.06 9.20
CA PHE A 266 9.07 -17.90 8.75
C PHE A 266 8.81 -17.74 7.25
N LEU A 267 8.72 -16.50 6.75
CA LEU A 267 8.47 -16.22 5.32
C LEU A 267 9.59 -16.69 4.39
N LYS A 268 10.78 -16.96 4.92
CA LYS A 268 11.92 -17.48 4.15
C LYS A 268 11.99 -19.01 4.14
N GLU A 269 11.60 -19.64 5.25
CA GLU A 269 11.82 -21.07 5.50
C GLU A 269 10.59 -21.93 5.16
N ALA A 270 9.38 -21.36 5.23
CA ALA A 270 8.11 -22.03 4.93
C ALA A 270 7.72 -21.91 3.46
#